data_565296444f5d720a672a7154e93dbdf3
#
_entry.id   565296444f5d720a672a7154e93dbdf3
#
_cell.length_a   1.000
_cell.length_b   1.000
_cell.length_c   1.000
_cell.angle_alpha   90.00
_cell.angle_beta   90.00
_cell.angle_gamma   90.00
#
_symmetry.space_group_name_H-M   'P 1'
#
loop_
_entity.id
_entity.type
_entity.pdbx_description
1 polymer ?
#
loop_
_entity_poly.entity_id
_entity_poly.type
_entity_poly.pdbx_seq_one_letter_code
_entity_poly.pdbx_strand_id
1 'polypeptide(L)'
;LAVREITGGTESAVKFGGIDRSNGTPLGYWQELYGMDFTAFPALKTVKPFSYKALADGITGYTIKNGEIVYTKADGIYISGVKTAVNLSAGEKQLVSLGAYILIMPDEVLVNTADTPASVQYTAKPSLSGTLFEYNQNQTRPTVSIYKLLYLDVPEENVALSSYSVGDMVRIDYEYGGKKQYLSVVISSVGKESYSMDGCVSINFDTSAYSDTYYFYTEKRKMDKFMVPNIKNAVLSCPIPKMDFITEHNNRLWGCSSANREIYCSKLGSATEWGSYDGISTDAWAATVGSDGDFTGVCVYGGGVLFFKENVVHIVYGTRASNFTLSTVKLRGVQKGSGGSLCISDGLLYYKAPEGIFSFNGSASVRFDAKLGDDITDTAVMTANGRYVVMCAADKTVYYYDKRYSAWYTRRLSDVISAHEINGRLYAVTRDSNKKMRLVTLVGNDSGYTDSDRSEFSAVSGELGRGSIFRIYKKLRMSLYHKKQDNETLELSAYISTDGGEWRKVYELCSEKGNGEEIAVAPVIPLRSRKIKIKICGEVSGDAYATLYGVYLDSEKGSEISG
;
A
#
# COMPACT_ATOMS: atom_id res chain seq x y z
N LEU A 1 27.66 15.01 -64.64
CA LEU A 1 27.57 14.25 -63.39
C LEU A 1 27.59 15.27 -62.23
N ALA A 2 26.42 15.65 -61.72
CA ALA A 2 26.32 16.47 -60.54
C ALA A 2 26.78 15.66 -59.33
N VAL A 3 27.86 16.03 -58.70
CA VAL A 3 28.29 15.50 -57.42
C VAL A 3 27.24 15.96 -56.40
N ARG A 4 26.36 15.06 -55.98
CA ARG A 4 25.45 15.32 -54.86
C ARG A 4 26.28 15.48 -53.60
N GLU A 5 26.23 16.64 -52.98
CA GLU A 5 26.78 16.83 -51.65
C GLU A 5 26.11 15.83 -50.69
N ILE A 6 26.91 14.93 -50.19
CA ILE A 6 26.49 14.00 -49.13
C ILE A 6 26.59 14.77 -47.83
N THR A 7 25.48 15.30 -47.36
CA THR A 7 25.43 15.96 -46.06
C THR A 7 25.47 14.88 -44.95
N GLY A 8 26.63 14.75 -44.32
CA GLY A 8 26.82 13.98 -43.12
C GLY A 8 26.12 14.66 -41.91
N GLY A 9 25.64 13.90 -40.98
CA GLY A 9 25.05 14.39 -39.74
C GLY A 9 25.42 13.51 -38.54
N THR A 10 25.59 14.16 -37.39
CA THR A 10 25.76 13.46 -36.12
C THR A 10 24.53 13.70 -35.27
N GLU A 11 23.84 12.64 -34.90
CA GLU A 11 22.85 12.69 -33.83
C GLU A 11 23.60 12.50 -32.51
N SER A 12 23.35 13.37 -31.52
CA SER A 12 24.07 13.32 -30.25
C SER A 12 23.15 13.52 -29.05
N ALA A 13 23.48 12.85 -27.96
CA ALA A 13 22.90 13.09 -26.65
C ALA A 13 24.02 13.24 -25.62
N VAL A 14 24.08 14.39 -24.96
CA VAL A 14 24.98 14.72 -23.84
C VAL A 14 24.20 15.06 -22.58
N LYS A 15 22.90 15.06 -22.71
CA LYS A 15 21.94 15.19 -21.61
C LYS A 15 20.91 14.08 -21.77
N PHE A 16 20.82 13.25 -20.77
CA PHE A 16 19.95 12.09 -20.81
C PHE A 16 18.63 12.36 -20.09
N GLY A 17 17.53 11.94 -20.73
CA GLY A 17 16.22 11.84 -20.13
C GLY A 17 15.97 10.41 -19.64
N GLY A 18 14.80 10.21 -19.04
CA GLY A 18 14.36 8.91 -18.58
C GLY A 18 13.72 8.06 -19.67
N ILE A 19 12.94 7.09 -19.22
CA ILE A 19 12.09 6.29 -20.09
C ILE A 19 11.04 7.21 -20.74
N ASP A 20 10.96 7.12 -22.06
CA ASP A 20 9.92 7.74 -22.86
C ASP A 20 9.61 6.80 -24.03
N ARG A 21 8.48 6.09 -23.95
CA ARG A 21 8.06 5.11 -24.96
C ARG A 21 7.18 5.71 -26.06
N SER A 22 7.08 7.03 -26.11
CA SER A 22 6.36 7.69 -27.20
C SER A 22 7.07 7.51 -28.54
N ASN A 23 6.31 7.57 -29.62
CA ASN A 23 6.87 7.43 -30.96
C ASN A 23 7.74 8.63 -31.34
N GLY A 24 8.89 8.35 -31.94
CA GLY A 24 9.80 9.39 -32.45
C GLY A 24 10.65 10.07 -31.36
N THR A 25 10.83 9.43 -30.24
CA THR A 25 11.66 9.89 -29.13
C THR A 25 13.12 10.08 -29.59
N PRO A 26 13.74 11.25 -29.35
CA PRO A 26 15.11 11.52 -29.78
C PRO A 26 16.14 10.71 -29.00
N LEU A 27 17.36 10.60 -29.53
CA LEU A 27 18.50 10.04 -28.82
C LEU A 27 18.70 10.75 -27.48
N GLY A 28 18.95 9.96 -26.43
CA GLY A 28 19.08 10.46 -25.05
C GLY A 28 17.84 10.22 -24.19
N TYR A 29 16.70 9.86 -24.79
CA TYR A 29 15.57 9.23 -24.12
C TYR A 29 15.53 7.77 -24.49
N TRP A 30 14.93 6.94 -23.60
CA TRP A 30 15.04 5.50 -23.67
C TRP A 30 13.67 4.82 -23.71
N GLN A 31 13.52 3.83 -24.54
CA GLN A 31 12.36 2.91 -24.46
C GLN A 31 12.49 1.98 -23.25
N GLU A 32 13.74 1.64 -22.90
CA GLU A 32 14.08 0.87 -21.72
C GLU A 32 15.30 1.50 -21.07
N LEU A 33 15.21 1.81 -19.77
CA LEU A 33 16.30 2.27 -18.94
C LEU A 33 16.27 1.51 -17.63
N TYR A 34 17.15 0.54 -17.52
CA TYR A 34 17.21 -0.42 -16.44
C TYR A 34 18.58 -0.37 -15.75
N GLY A 35 18.60 -0.36 -14.40
CA GLY A 35 19.85 -0.39 -13.64
C GLY A 35 20.79 0.81 -13.84
N MET A 36 20.29 1.93 -14.38
CA MET A 36 21.00 3.19 -14.50
C MET A 36 20.14 4.34 -13.96
N ASP A 37 20.75 5.32 -13.34
CA ASP A 37 20.08 6.45 -12.71
C ASP A 37 20.68 7.83 -13.08
N PHE A 38 20.12 8.89 -12.50
CA PHE A 38 20.49 10.28 -12.72
C PHE A 38 21.35 10.88 -11.60
N THR A 39 22.07 10.06 -10.83
CA THR A 39 22.95 10.56 -9.76
C THR A 39 24.12 11.37 -10.31
N ALA A 40 24.51 11.13 -11.55
CA ALA A 40 25.56 11.87 -12.27
C ALA A 40 24.98 12.83 -13.34
N PHE A 41 23.73 13.29 -13.22
CA PHE A 41 23.09 14.17 -14.21
C PHE A 41 24.00 15.33 -14.64
N PRO A 42 24.11 15.66 -15.96
CA PRO A 42 23.29 15.21 -17.09
C PRO A 42 23.65 13.82 -17.64
N ALA A 43 24.68 13.17 -17.11
CA ALA A 43 25.10 11.83 -17.45
C ALA A 43 24.20 10.76 -16.81
N LEU A 44 24.24 9.54 -17.35
CA LEU A 44 23.66 8.35 -16.72
C LEU A 44 24.75 7.57 -15.99
N LYS A 45 24.42 7.06 -14.80
CA LYS A 45 25.33 6.24 -14.02
C LYS A 45 24.67 4.89 -13.71
N THR A 46 25.46 3.80 -13.77
CA THR A 46 25.00 2.48 -13.34
C THR A 46 24.73 2.49 -11.84
N VAL A 47 23.66 1.80 -11.44
CA VAL A 47 23.25 1.71 -10.04
C VAL A 47 23.93 0.51 -9.39
N LYS A 48 24.47 0.72 -8.18
CA LYS A 48 25.05 -0.35 -7.36
C LYS A 48 24.02 -1.45 -7.07
N PRO A 49 24.46 -2.67 -6.78
CA PRO A 49 23.58 -3.72 -6.27
C PRO A 49 22.75 -3.25 -5.08
N PHE A 50 21.60 -3.88 -4.85
CA PHE A 50 20.80 -3.58 -3.66
C PHE A 50 21.53 -4.02 -2.40
N SER A 51 21.44 -3.20 -1.36
CA SER A 51 21.85 -3.61 -0.02
C SER A 51 20.62 -4.05 0.80
N TYR A 52 20.81 -5.07 1.63
CA TYR A 52 19.73 -5.61 2.45
C TYR A 52 20.19 -6.01 3.85
N LYS A 53 19.25 -5.97 4.78
CA LYS A 53 19.40 -6.51 6.14
C LYS A 53 18.42 -7.67 6.30
N ALA A 54 18.94 -8.84 6.70
CA ALA A 54 18.09 -9.97 7.04
C ALA A 54 17.25 -9.63 8.28
N LEU A 55 15.95 -9.87 8.20
CA LEU A 55 15.02 -9.79 9.32
C LEU A 55 14.89 -11.17 9.95
N ALA A 56 14.25 -11.22 11.13
CA ALA A 56 14.06 -12.48 11.83
C ALA A 56 13.18 -13.45 11.03
N ASP A 57 13.40 -14.74 11.16
CA ASP A 57 12.57 -15.78 10.57
C ASP A 57 11.24 -15.91 11.35
N GLY A 58 10.17 -16.34 10.66
CA GLY A 58 8.86 -16.62 11.26
C GLY A 58 8.05 -15.40 11.66
N ILE A 59 8.30 -14.25 11.03
CA ILE A 59 7.50 -13.05 11.24
C ILE A 59 6.07 -13.28 10.74
N THR A 60 5.09 -13.04 11.60
CA THR A 60 3.66 -13.17 11.31
C THR A 60 2.99 -11.84 10.97
N GLY A 61 3.54 -10.72 11.45
CA GLY A 61 3.10 -9.38 11.15
C GLY A 61 4.14 -8.35 11.54
N TYR A 62 4.08 -7.15 10.98
CA TYR A 62 5.01 -6.08 11.32
C TYR A 62 4.38 -4.70 11.09
N THR A 63 4.98 -3.71 11.70
CA THR A 63 4.67 -2.29 11.49
C THR A 63 5.94 -1.46 11.65
N ILE A 64 5.91 -0.21 11.20
CA ILE A 64 6.99 0.74 11.47
C ILE A 64 6.52 1.69 12.56
N LYS A 65 7.33 1.80 13.61
CA LYS A 65 7.08 2.71 14.72
C LYS A 65 8.37 3.41 15.10
N ASN A 66 8.33 4.73 15.16
CA ASN A 66 9.50 5.58 15.51
C ASN A 66 10.75 5.29 14.65
N GLY A 67 10.55 4.97 13.35
CA GLY A 67 11.65 4.68 12.44
C GLY A 67 12.25 3.27 12.57
N GLU A 68 11.63 2.39 13.35
CA GLU A 68 12.07 1.00 13.54
C GLU A 68 10.99 0.01 13.11
N ILE A 69 11.42 -1.18 12.70
CA ILE A 69 10.51 -2.28 12.41
C ILE A 69 10.16 -2.99 13.71
N VAL A 70 8.88 -2.96 14.07
CA VAL A 70 8.28 -3.78 15.12
C VAL A 70 7.59 -4.95 14.47
N TYR A 71 7.82 -6.16 14.96
CA TYR A 71 7.25 -7.37 14.35
C TYR A 71 6.79 -8.40 15.39
N THR A 72 5.87 -9.25 14.97
CA THR A 72 5.37 -10.37 15.76
C THR A 72 5.88 -11.70 15.21
N LYS A 73 6.06 -12.64 16.11
CA LYS A 73 6.24 -14.07 15.85
C LYS A 73 5.23 -14.87 16.67
N ALA A 74 5.20 -16.17 16.50
CA ALA A 74 4.33 -17.06 17.27
C ALA A 74 4.49 -16.92 18.81
N ASP A 75 5.66 -16.49 19.26
CA ASP A 75 6.05 -16.44 20.67
C ASP A 75 6.06 -15.03 21.29
N GLY A 76 5.62 -14.01 20.52
CA GLY A 76 5.55 -12.65 21.05
C GLY A 76 5.77 -11.54 20.05
N ILE A 77 5.84 -10.32 20.55
CA ILE A 77 6.18 -9.10 19.81
C ILE A 77 7.63 -8.70 20.09
N TYR A 78 8.30 -8.19 19.06
CA TYR A 78 9.68 -7.74 19.10
C TYR A 78 9.78 -6.26 18.77
N ILE A 79 10.28 -5.47 19.71
CA ILE A 79 10.45 -4.01 19.63
C ILE A 79 11.93 -3.72 19.84
N SER A 80 12.59 -3.06 18.87
CA SER A 80 14.04 -2.78 18.92
C SER A 80 14.88 -4.04 19.24
N GLY A 81 14.42 -5.21 18.76
CA GLY A 81 15.05 -6.50 19.03
C GLY A 81 14.76 -7.11 20.41
N VAL A 82 14.06 -6.40 21.30
CA VAL A 82 13.64 -6.89 22.62
C VAL A 82 12.32 -7.63 22.50
N LYS A 83 12.28 -8.86 23.00
CA LYS A 83 11.08 -9.69 23.00
C LYS A 83 10.19 -9.36 24.19
N THR A 84 8.91 -9.15 23.92
CA THR A 84 7.83 -9.18 24.89
C THR A 84 6.92 -10.37 24.60
N ALA A 85 6.73 -11.24 25.59
CA ALA A 85 5.90 -12.44 25.44
C ALA A 85 4.43 -12.04 25.28
N VAL A 86 3.80 -12.56 24.22
CA VAL A 86 2.39 -12.35 23.91
C VAL A 86 1.83 -13.66 23.38
N ASN A 87 0.67 -14.07 23.87
CA ASN A 87 -0.02 -15.25 23.33
C ASN A 87 -0.80 -14.82 22.08
N LEU A 88 -0.36 -15.27 20.93
CA LEU A 88 -0.97 -14.98 19.64
C LEU A 88 -1.51 -16.23 18.97
N SER A 89 -2.66 -16.11 18.34
CA SER A 89 -3.20 -17.17 17.50
C SER A 89 -2.32 -17.44 16.27
N ALA A 90 -2.49 -18.58 15.62
CA ALA A 90 -1.76 -18.86 14.39
C ALA A 90 -2.24 -17.96 13.23
N GLY A 91 -1.33 -17.63 12.30
CA GLY A 91 -1.64 -16.88 11.08
C GLY A 91 -1.04 -15.48 11.05
N GLU A 92 -1.33 -14.78 9.96
CA GLU A 92 -0.83 -13.42 9.74
C GLU A 92 -1.50 -12.42 10.68
N LYS A 93 -0.73 -11.40 11.09
CA LYS A 93 -1.15 -10.36 12.03
C LYS A 93 -1.10 -8.99 11.36
N GLN A 94 -2.10 -8.17 11.64
CA GLN A 94 -2.10 -6.76 11.33
C GLN A 94 -1.73 -5.97 12.58
N LEU A 95 -0.69 -5.17 12.52
CA LEU A 95 -0.22 -4.32 13.60
C LEU A 95 -0.60 -2.87 13.28
N VAL A 96 -1.31 -2.23 14.20
CA VAL A 96 -1.76 -0.84 14.04
C VAL A 96 -1.29 0.00 15.23
N SER A 97 -0.61 1.10 14.95
CA SER A 97 -0.08 2.00 15.99
C SER A 97 -1.08 3.09 16.34
N LEU A 98 -1.27 3.35 17.65
CA LEU A 98 -2.02 4.49 18.19
C LEU A 98 -1.24 5.08 19.35
N GLY A 99 -0.62 6.23 19.18
CA GLY A 99 0.23 6.84 20.19
C GLY A 99 1.32 5.87 20.68
N ALA A 100 1.38 5.60 21.99
CA ALA A 100 2.29 4.63 22.56
C ALA A 100 1.89 3.16 22.32
N TYR A 101 0.67 2.91 21.88
CA TYR A 101 0.13 1.56 21.77
C TYR A 101 0.30 0.96 20.37
N ILE A 102 0.37 -0.37 20.34
CA ILE A 102 0.23 -1.18 19.12
C ILE A 102 -0.91 -2.17 19.36
N LEU A 103 -1.93 -2.12 18.52
CA LEU A 103 -3.00 -3.09 18.46
C LEU A 103 -2.60 -4.23 17.50
N ILE A 104 -2.69 -5.48 17.97
CA ILE A 104 -2.42 -6.68 17.19
C ILE A 104 -3.76 -7.36 16.86
N MET A 105 -4.09 -7.42 15.58
CA MET A 105 -5.29 -8.06 15.07
C MET A 105 -4.97 -9.40 14.38
N PRO A 106 -5.84 -10.42 14.42
CA PRO A 106 -7.18 -10.43 15.01
C PRO A 106 -7.21 -10.78 16.52
N ASP A 107 -6.05 -10.89 17.18
CA ASP A 107 -5.98 -11.33 18.59
C ASP A 107 -6.48 -10.28 19.59
N GLU A 108 -6.76 -9.06 19.12
CA GLU A 108 -7.22 -7.93 19.94
C GLU A 108 -6.31 -7.66 21.16
N VAL A 109 -4.99 -7.76 20.93
CA VAL A 109 -3.97 -7.52 21.97
C VAL A 109 -3.41 -6.12 21.83
N LEU A 110 -3.39 -5.37 22.91
CA LEU A 110 -2.83 -4.04 23.00
C LEU A 110 -1.49 -4.08 23.73
N VAL A 111 -0.44 -3.58 23.06
CA VAL A 111 0.91 -3.52 23.61
C VAL A 111 1.30 -2.07 23.83
N ASN A 112 1.63 -1.68 25.06
CA ASN A 112 2.14 -0.35 25.37
C ASN A 112 3.66 -0.34 25.22
N THR A 113 4.15 0.37 24.23
CA THR A 113 5.59 0.46 23.92
C THR A 113 6.33 1.53 24.71
N ALA A 114 5.63 2.34 25.53
CA ALA A 114 6.27 3.30 26.43
C ALA A 114 6.82 2.64 27.70
N ASP A 115 6.30 1.47 28.06
CA ASP A 115 6.77 0.71 29.20
C ASP A 115 8.06 -0.06 28.85
N THR A 116 8.90 -0.31 29.85
CA THR A 116 10.14 -1.10 29.68
C THR A 116 10.26 -2.15 30.77
N PRO A 117 10.04 -3.45 30.50
CA PRO A 117 9.59 -4.01 29.20
C PRO A 117 8.17 -3.59 28.84
N ALA A 118 7.82 -3.66 27.55
CA ALA A 118 6.48 -3.29 27.09
C ALA A 118 5.39 -4.08 27.80
N SER A 119 4.33 -3.40 28.23
CA SER A 119 3.19 -4.06 28.88
C SER A 119 2.18 -4.55 27.86
N VAL A 120 1.52 -5.67 28.17
CA VAL A 120 0.56 -6.35 27.29
C VAL A 120 -0.80 -6.39 27.97
N GLN A 121 -1.83 -5.97 27.22
CA GLN A 121 -3.22 -6.03 27.64
C GLN A 121 -4.03 -6.82 26.60
N TYR A 122 -4.77 -7.82 27.08
CA TYR A 122 -5.75 -8.52 26.26
C TYR A 122 -7.07 -7.76 26.39
N THR A 123 -7.53 -7.15 25.31
CA THR A 123 -8.57 -6.12 25.33
C THR A 123 -9.94 -6.60 24.85
N ALA A 124 -10.05 -7.83 24.40
CA ALA A 124 -11.36 -8.41 24.13
C ALA A 124 -12.20 -8.39 25.43
N LYS A 125 -13.31 -7.65 25.43
CA LYS A 125 -14.27 -7.71 26.54
C LYS A 125 -14.75 -9.14 26.65
N PRO A 126 -14.71 -9.77 27.83
CA PRO A 126 -15.11 -11.15 27.99
C PRO A 126 -16.60 -11.29 27.63
N SER A 127 -16.95 -12.31 26.88
CA SER A 127 -18.35 -12.57 26.52
C SER A 127 -19.19 -12.87 27.74
N LEU A 128 -20.43 -12.38 27.75
CA LEU A 128 -21.43 -12.68 28.76
C LEU A 128 -22.49 -13.62 28.21
N SER A 129 -22.75 -14.71 28.89
CA SER A 129 -23.85 -15.62 28.55
C SER A 129 -25.03 -15.32 29.44
N GLY A 130 -26.22 -15.25 28.86
CA GLY A 130 -27.43 -14.93 29.60
C GLY A 130 -28.70 -15.42 28.89
N THR A 131 -29.83 -15.01 29.45
CA THR A 131 -31.14 -15.24 28.84
C THR A 131 -31.66 -13.93 28.26
N LEU A 132 -31.91 -13.92 26.95
CA LEU A 132 -32.41 -12.75 26.22
C LEU A 132 -33.94 -12.72 26.29
N PHE A 133 -34.47 -11.57 26.65
CA PHE A 133 -35.89 -11.30 26.75
C PHE A 133 -36.30 -10.11 25.89
N GLU A 134 -37.48 -10.20 25.29
CA GLU A 134 -38.20 -9.07 24.71
C GLU A 134 -39.50 -8.88 25.47
N TYR A 135 -39.72 -7.69 25.99
CA TYR A 135 -40.92 -7.36 26.72
C TYR A 135 -41.72 -6.29 25.97
N ASN A 136 -42.96 -6.62 25.60
CA ASN A 136 -43.92 -5.66 25.03
C ASN A 136 -44.99 -5.35 26.05
N GLN A 137 -44.98 -4.13 26.57
CA GLN A 137 -46.05 -3.69 27.48
C GLN A 137 -47.23 -3.14 26.69
N ASN A 138 -48.27 -3.95 26.50
CA ASN A 138 -49.56 -3.49 26.02
C ASN A 138 -50.35 -2.91 27.17
N GLN A 139 -50.45 -1.57 27.21
CA GLN A 139 -51.42 -0.96 28.09
C GLN A 139 -52.75 -0.77 27.33
N THR A 140 -53.81 -1.25 27.89
CA THR A 140 -55.19 -1.20 27.41
C THR A 140 -55.82 0.22 27.43
N ARG A 141 -55.03 1.31 27.19
CA ARG A 141 -55.51 2.66 27.10
C ARG A 141 -55.10 3.30 25.76
N PRO A 142 -56.01 3.99 25.06
CA PRO A 142 -55.84 4.43 23.66
C PRO A 142 -54.85 5.59 23.46
N THR A 143 -54.05 5.94 24.44
CA THR A 143 -53.14 7.09 24.38
C THR A 143 -51.72 6.84 24.92
N VAL A 144 -51.26 5.57 25.04
CA VAL A 144 -49.95 5.29 25.62
C VAL A 144 -49.08 4.58 24.60
N SER A 145 -47.88 5.14 24.40
CA SER A 145 -46.81 4.58 23.58
C SER A 145 -46.48 3.14 23.96
N ILE A 146 -46.31 2.27 22.97
CA ILE A 146 -45.88 0.90 23.16
C ILE A 146 -44.39 0.95 23.52
N TYR A 147 -44.05 0.60 24.75
CA TYR A 147 -42.65 0.45 25.16
C TYR A 147 -42.21 -0.97 24.85
N LYS A 148 -41.24 -1.09 23.98
CA LYS A 148 -40.51 -2.35 23.77
C LYS A 148 -39.28 -2.33 24.66
N LEU A 149 -39.12 -3.34 25.51
CA LEU A 149 -37.95 -3.53 26.33
C LEU A 149 -37.22 -4.79 25.83
N LEU A 150 -35.98 -4.63 25.46
CA LEU A 150 -35.06 -5.72 25.16
C LEU A 150 -34.01 -5.76 26.24
N TYR A 151 -33.81 -6.90 26.86
CA TYR A 151 -32.79 -7.04 27.91
C TYR A 151 -32.21 -8.46 27.98
N LEU A 152 -30.98 -8.54 28.49
CA LEU A 152 -30.28 -9.79 28.76
C LEU A 152 -30.11 -9.96 30.26
N ASP A 153 -30.66 -11.00 30.84
CA ASP A 153 -30.40 -11.36 32.23
C ASP A 153 -29.15 -12.23 32.32
N VAL A 154 -28.22 -11.73 33.13
CA VAL A 154 -26.90 -12.33 33.38
C VAL A 154 -26.76 -12.62 34.85
N PRO A 155 -26.21 -13.79 35.27
CA PRO A 155 -25.96 -14.06 36.69
C PRO A 155 -25.17 -12.93 37.39
N GLU A 156 -25.62 -12.48 38.55
CA GLU A 156 -25.04 -11.35 39.30
C GLU A 156 -23.57 -11.61 39.69
N GLU A 157 -23.19 -12.86 39.89
CA GLU A 157 -21.80 -13.28 40.20
C GLU A 157 -20.83 -13.26 39.03
N ASN A 158 -21.31 -12.92 37.79
CA ASN A 158 -20.47 -12.92 36.62
C ASN A 158 -19.52 -11.72 36.64
N VAL A 159 -18.23 -11.96 36.96
CA VAL A 159 -17.17 -10.93 37.01
C VAL A 159 -17.03 -10.13 35.72
N ALA A 160 -17.39 -10.68 34.56
CA ALA A 160 -17.31 -10.00 33.27
C ALA A 160 -18.33 -8.85 33.12
N LEU A 161 -19.35 -8.81 33.99
CA LEU A 161 -20.40 -7.78 33.95
C LEU A 161 -19.83 -6.36 34.13
N SER A 162 -18.80 -6.20 34.96
CA SER A 162 -18.13 -4.92 35.20
C SER A 162 -17.39 -4.35 33.99
N SER A 163 -17.18 -5.17 32.95
CA SER A 163 -16.52 -4.76 31.71
C SER A 163 -17.47 -4.03 30.75
N TYR A 164 -18.77 -4.02 31.02
CA TYR A 164 -19.79 -3.42 30.15
C TYR A 164 -20.39 -2.19 30.79
N SER A 165 -20.60 -1.14 29.99
CA SER A 165 -21.12 0.16 30.43
C SER A 165 -22.28 0.63 29.56
N VAL A 166 -23.07 1.54 30.08
CA VAL A 166 -24.09 2.26 29.31
C VAL A 166 -23.40 2.99 28.14
N GLY A 167 -24.01 2.95 26.97
CA GLY A 167 -23.47 3.50 25.73
C GLY A 167 -22.62 2.51 24.91
N ASP A 168 -22.22 1.36 25.45
CA ASP A 168 -21.53 0.33 24.69
C ASP A 168 -22.44 -0.25 23.61
N MET A 169 -21.99 -0.23 22.35
CA MET A 169 -22.61 -1.04 21.30
C MET A 169 -22.11 -2.47 21.41
N VAL A 170 -23.02 -3.37 21.57
CA VAL A 170 -22.76 -4.79 21.78
C VAL A 170 -23.44 -5.62 20.72
N ARG A 171 -22.89 -6.81 20.50
CA ARG A 171 -23.47 -7.83 19.66
C ARG A 171 -24.02 -8.94 20.54
N ILE A 172 -25.25 -9.34 20.31
CA ILE A 172 -25.91 -10.46 20.95
C ILE A 172 -26.09 -11.54 19.92
N ASP A 173 -25.36 -12.64 20.06
CA ASP A 173 -25.54 -13.85 19.26
C ASP A 173 -26.50 -14.79 19.98
N TYR A 174 -27.51 -15.31 19.25
CA TYR A 174 -28.52 -16.21 19.80
C TYR A 174 -29.01 -17.22 18.76
N GLU A 175 -29.62 -18.29 19.21
CA GLU A 175 -30.22 -19.29 18.34
C GLU A 175 -31.73 -19.29 18.50
N TYR A 176 -32.46 -19.17 17.38
CA TYR A 176 -33.91 -19.23 17.35
C TYR A 176 -34.39 -20.04 16.16
N GLY A 177 -35.30 -21.00 16.44
CA GLY A 177 -35.84 -21.90 15.41
C GLY A 177 -34.78 -22.73 14.70
N GLY A 178 -33.69 -23.11 15.39
CA GLY A 178 -32.56 -23.85 14.82
C GLY A 178 -31.64 -23.01 13.93
N LYS A 179 -31.81 -21.67 13.91
CA LYS A 179 -30.98 -20.75 13.15
C LYS A 179 -30.20 -19.82 14.08
N LYS A 180 -28.91 -19.67 13.81
CA LYS A 180 -28.07 -18.66 14.47
C LYS A 180 -28.41 -17.29 13.93
N GLN A 181 -28.66 -16.35 14.84
CA GLN A 181 -28.99 -14.96 14.56
C GLN A 181 -28.13 -14.04 15.43
N TYR A 182 -28.06 -12.78 15.09
CA TYR A 182 -27.42 -11.77 15.93
C TYR A 182 -28.17 -10.45 15.87
N LEU A 183 -27.95 -9.65 16.92
CA LEU A 183 -28.39 -8.26 17.01
C LEU A 183 -27.21 -7.38 17.39
N SER A 184 -27.19 -6.13 16.88
CA SER A 184 -26.29 -5.10 17.35
C SER A 184 -27.12 -4.03 18.03
N VAL A 185 -26.89 -3.78 19.31
CA VAL A 185 -27.69 -2.89 20.16
C VAL A 185 -26.80 -2.11 21.10
N VAL A 186 -27.27 -0.95 21.55
CA VAL A 186 -26.56 -0.13 22.53
C VAL A 186 -27.12 -0.40 23.94
N ILE A 187 -26.23 -0.54 24.92
CA ILE A 187 -26.63 -0.71 26.33
C ILE A 187 -27.22 0.59 26.85
N SER A 188 -28.47 0.54 27.31
CA SER A 188 -29.18 1.70 27.88
C SER A 188 -29.11 1.75 29.41
N SER A 189 -29.08 0.61 30.07
CA SER A 189 -28.84 0.51 31.53
C SER A 189 -28.33 -0.87 31.91
N VAL A 190 -27.64 -0.94 33.07
CA VAL A 190 -27.19 -2.19 33.67
C VAL A 190 -27.58 -2.12 35.15
N GLY A 191 -28.39 -3.04 35.61
CA GLY A 191 -28.83 -3.03 36.99
C GLY A 191 -29.82 -4.17 37.33
N LYS A 192 -30.15 -4.27 38.62
CA LYS A 192 -31.18 -5.19 39.09
C LYS A 192 -32.53 -4.51 38.96
N GLU A 193 -33.37 -5.07 38.12
CA GLU A 193 -34.70 -4.54 37.84
C GLU A 193 -35.79 -5.44 38.46
N SER A 194 -37.00 -4.92 38.57
CA SER A 194 -38.13 -5.68 39.11
C SER A 194 -38.56 -6.86 38.26
N TYR A 195 -38.11 -6.88 36.99
CA TYR A 195 -38.36 -7.97 36.03
C TYR A 195 -37.14 -8.87 35.83
N SER A 196 -35.98 -8.57 36.45
CA SER A 196 -34.81 -9.44 36.40
C SER A 196 -35.13 -10.82 37.03
N MET A 197 -34.56 -11.88 36.46
CA MET A 197 -34.62 -13.21 37.07
C MET A 197 -33.92 -13.20 38.43
N ASP A 198 -34.37 -14.08 39.34
CA ASP A 198 -33.74 -14.23 40.66
C ASP A 198 -32.24 -14.53 40.51
N GLY A 199 -31.40 -13.75 41.22
CA GLY A 199 -29.95 -13.88 41.15
C GLY A 199 -29.30 -13.34 39.87
N CYS A 200 -30.04 -12.57 39.08
CA CYS A 200 -29.55 -11.98 37.84
C CYS A 200 -29.58 -10.45 37.89
N VAL A 201 -28.74 -9.85 37.05
CA VAL A 201 -28.73 -8.43 36.70
C VAL A 201 -29.17 -8.32 35.25
N SER A 202 -30.06 -7.36 34.94
CA SER A 202 -30.51 -7.11 33.57
C SER A 202 -29.63 -6.06 32.89
N ILE A 203 -29.16 -6.38 31.71
CA ILE A 203 -28.55 -5.43 30.77
C ILE A 203 -29.66 -5.03 29.80
N ASN A 204 -30.10 -3.78 29.88
CA ASN A 204 -31.14 -3.24 29.01
C ASN A 204 -30.53 -2.62 27.76
N PHE A 205 -31.24 -2.69 26.64
CA PHE A 205 -30.78 -2.18 25.37
C PHE A 205 -31.70 -1.07 24.83
N ASP A 206 -31.09 -0.11 24.13
CA ASP A 206 -31.85 0.91 23.42
C ASP A 206 -32.46 0.30 22.15
N THR A 207 -33.76 0.29 22.09
CA THR A 207 -34.54 -0.21 20.96
C THR A 207 -35.10 0.88 20.07
N SER A 208 -34.76 2.15 20.31
CA SER A 208 -35.30 3.31 19.59
C SER A 208 -34.95 3.31 18.09
N ALA A 209 -33.83 2.71 17.71
CA ALA A 209 -33.41 2.56 16.31
C ALA A 209 -34.17 1.48 15.54
N TYR A 210 -34.88 0.60 16.22
CA TYR A 210 -35.66 -0.47 15.61
C TYR A 210 -37.11 0.00 15.41
N SER A 211 -37.44 0.37 14.16
CA SER A 211 -38.83 0.67 13.79
C SER A 211 -39.73 -0.55 13.98
N ASP A 212 -41.05 -0.34 14.06
CA ASP A 212 -42.11 -1.36 14.30
C ASP A 212 -42.06 -2.60 13.38
N THR A 213 -41.14 -2.68 12.45
CA THR A 213 -40.98 -3.76 11.48
C THR A 213 -39.98 -4.86 11.90
N TYR A 214 -39.17 -4.69 12.93
CA TYR A 214 -38.31 -5.74 13.43
C TYR A 214 -39.01 -6.52 14.55
N TYR A 215 -39.81 -7.45 14.14
CA TYR A 215 -40.31 -8.48 15.04
C TYR A 215 -39.26 -9.60 15.12
N PHE A 216 -38.89 -9.98 16.32
CA PHE A 216 -38.18 -11.27 16.56
C PHE A 216 -38.97 -12.47 16.06
N TYR A 217 -40.25 -12.28 15.66
CA TYR A 217 -41.19 -13.28 15.21
C TYR A 217 -41.87 -12.92 13.91
N THR A 218 -41.73 -13.76 12.91
CA THR A 218 -42.44 -13.70 11.63
C THR A 218 -43.87 -14.20 11.65
N GLU A 219 -44.46 -14.55 12.80
CA GLU A 219 -45.84 -14.98 12.88
C GLU A 219 -46.69 -13.96 13.60
N LYS A 220 -47.68 -13.41 12.87
CA LYS A 220 -48.83 -12.67 13.42
C LYS A 220 -49.58 -13.53 14.42
N ARG A 221 -49.17 -13.60 15.67
CA ARG A 221 -50.03 -14.07 16.73
C ARG A 221 -50.74 -12.90 17.37
N LYS A 222 -52.08 -12.97 17.42
CA LYS A 222 -52.90 -12.09 18.22
C LYS A 222 -52.35 -12.04 19.64
N MET A 223 -52.14 -10.80 20.09
CA MET A 223 -51.56 -10.48 21.39
C MET A 223 -52.49 -10.89 22.51
N ASP A 224 -52.34 -12.09 23.00
CA ASP A 224 -52.82 -12.46 24.33
C ASP A 224 -51.61 -12.56 25.27
N LYS A 225 -51.60 -11.64 26.22
CA LYS A 225 -50.81 -11.61 27.46
C LYS A 225 -49.48 -12.39 27.45
N PHE A 226 -48.37 -11.64 27.47
CA PHE A 226 -47.08 -12.06 28.00
C PHE A 226 -46.53 -13.39 27.53
N MET A 227 -45.91 -13.48 26.41
CA MET A 227 -44.88 -14.49 26.20
C MET A 227 -43.82 -13.94 25.24
N VAL A 228 -42.77 -13.42 25.85
CA VAL A 228 -41.49 -13.37 25.18
C VAL A 228 -40.84 -14.71 25.37
N PRO A 229 -40.42 -15.43 24.35
CA PRO A 229 -39.61 -16.60 24.54
C PRO A 229 -38.30 -16.21 25.17
N ASN A 230 -37.98 -16.86 26.25
CA ASN A 230 -36.65 -16.81 26.85
C ASN A 230 -35.69 -17.47 25.89
N ILE A 231 -34.84 -16.67 25.25
CA ILE A 231 -33.76 -17.23 24.44
C ILE A 231 -32.58 -17.49 25.39
N LYS A 232 -32.46 -18.72 25.84
CA LYS A 232 -31.36 -19.15 26.69
C LYS A 232 -30.07 -19.23 25.89
N ASN A 233 -28.95 -19.06 26.60
CA ASN A 233 -27.60 -19.12 26.05
C ASN A 233 -27.35 -18.05 24.95
N ALA A 234 -28.01 -16.92 25.04
CA ALA A 234 -27.62 -15.77 24.25
C ALA A 234 -26.26 -15.25 24.73
N VAL A 235 -25.38 -14.90 23.79
CA VAL A 235 -24.02 -14.47 24.09
C VAL A 235 -23.85 -13.00 23.69
N LEU A 236 -23.60 -12.17 24.68
CA LEU A 236 -23.27 -10.76 24.49
C LEU A 236 -21.76 -10.60 24.36
N SER A 237 -21.33 -9.86 23.37
CA SER A 237 -19.93 -9.58 23.08
C SER A 237 -19.77 -8.15 22.55
N CYS A 238 -18.55 -7.62 22.63
CA CYS A 238 -18.19 -6.33 22.05
C CYS A 238 -16.94 -6.51 21.17
N PRO A 239 -17.07 -7.16 20.01
CA PRO A 239 -15.93 -7.44 19.16
C PRO A 239 -15.45 -6.16 18.48
N ILE A 240 -14.12 -6.06 18.26
CA ILE A 240 -13.57 -5.09 17.33
C ILE A 240 -14.08 -5.44 15.92
N PRO A 241 -14.59 -4.48 15.14
CA PRO A 241 -15.07 -4.75 13.79
C PRO A 241 -13.96 -5.39 12.92
N LYS A 242 -14.32 -6.40 12.12
CA LYS A 242 -13.39 -6.91 11.11
C LYS A 242 -13.21 -5.86 10.02
N MET A 243 -12.01 -5.35 9.90
CA MET A 243 -11.66 -4.30 8.96
C MET A 243 -10.63 -4.78 7.95
N ASP A 244 -10.79 -4.37 6.68
CA ASP A 244 -9.85 -4.69 5.61
C ASP A 244 -8.62 -3.78 5.71
N PHE A 245 -8.84 -2.52 6.07
CA PHE A 245 -7.79 -1.50 6.19
C PHE A 245 -8.03 -0.67 7.44
N ILE A 246 -6.93 -0.30 8.12
CA ILE A 246 -6.95 0.52 9.33
C ILE A 246 -5.83 1.57 9.23
N THR A 247 -6.10 2.79 9.69
CA THR A 247 -5.12 3.87 9.81
C THR A 247 -5.35 4.67 11.09
N GLU A 248 -4.34 5.40 11.55
CA GLU A 248 -4.47 6.33 12.67
C GLU A 248 -4.67 7.76 12.14
N HIS A 249 -5.58 8.51 12.74
CA HIS A 249 -5.74 9.94 12.53
C HIS A 249 -6.34 10.62 13.74
N ASN A 250 -5.71 11.71 14.20
CA ASN A 250 -6.18 12.52 15.31
C ASN A 250 -6.47 11.71 16.58
N ASN A 251 -5.53 10.83 16.95
CA ASN A 251 -5.60 9.96 18.13
C ASN A 251 -6.84 9.04 18.13
N ARG A 252 -7.28 8.63 16.95
CA ARG A 252 -8.32 7.63 16.69
C ARG A 252 -7.85 6.64 15.65
N LEU A 253 -8.29 5.41 15.75
CA LEU A 253 -8.18 4.46 14.67
C LEU A 253 -9.39 4.58 13.74
N TRP A 254 -9.12 4.55 12.46
CA TRP A 254 -10.12 4.57 11.39
C TRP A 254 -9.98 3.33 10.54
N GLY A 255 -11.08 2.66 10.26
CA GLY A 255 -11.06 1.45 9.45
C GLY A 255 -12.28 1.30 8.57
N CYS A 256 -12.23 0.35 7.66
CA CYS A 256 -13.34 0.05 6.77
C CYS A 256 -13.50 -1.46 6.55
N SER A 257 -14.73 -1.89 6.30
CA SER A 257 -15.10 -3.27 6.03
C SER A 257 -15.89 -3.35 4.73
N SER A 258 -15.36 -4.06 3.75
CA SER A 258 -16.08 -4.36 2.50
C SER A 258 -17.26 -5.27 2.73
N ALA A 259 -17.13 -6.25 3.64
CA ALA A 259 -18.18 -7.18 3.96
C ALA A 259 -19.43 -6.50 4.56
N ASN A 260 -19.21 -5.51 5.45
CA ASN A 260 -20.28 -4.76 6.09
C ASN A 260 -20.68 -3.50 5.29
N ARG A 261 -19.86 -3.08 4.32
CA ARG A 261 -19.98 -1.81 3.60
C ARG A 261 -19.97 -0.61 4.55
N GLU A 262 -19.09 -0.63 5.53
CA GLU A 262 -19.05 0.35 6.61
C GLU A 262 -17.65 0.93 6.80
N ILE A 263 -17.63 2.18 7.26
CA ILE A 263 -16.46 2.88 7.75
C ILE A 263 -16.64 3.05 9.25
N TYR A 264 -15.58 2.79 10.01
CA TYR A 264 -15.55 2.85 11.46
C TYR A 264 -14.50 3.83 11.96
N CYS A 265 -14.80 4.44 13.11
CA CYS A 265 -13.86 5.26 13.88
C CYS A 265 -13.91 4.84 15.33
N SER A 266 -12.76 4.57 15.94
CA SER A 266 -12.70 4.24 17.35
C SER A 266 -12.98 5.45 18.25
N LYS A 267 -13.31 5.20 19.53
CA LYS A 267 -13.36 6.23 20.56
C LYS A 267 -12.02 6.96 20.65
N LEU A 268 -12.04 8.24 20.93
CA LEU A 268 -10.83 9.06 21.06
C LEU A 268 -9.85 8.49 22.08
N GLY A 269 -8.62 8.23 21.68
CA GLY A 269 -7.57 7.69 22.52
C GLY A 269 -7.67 6.19 22.80
N SER A 270 -8.68 5.50 22.26
CA SER A 270 -8.86 4.06 22.42
C SER A 270 -8.65 3.31 21.11
N ALA A 271 -7.85 2.24 21.15
CA ALA A 271 -7.66 1.34 20.02
C ALA A 271 -8.71 0.21 19.96
N THR A 272 -9.48 0.04 21.02
CA THR A 272 -10.33 -1.14 21.25
C THR A 272 -11.81 -0.82 21.35
N GLU A 273 -12.17 0.43 21.65
CA GLU A 273 -13.56 0.85 21.77
C GLU A 273 -14.08 1.41 20.43
N TRP A 274 -14.89 0.62 19.73
CA TRP A 274 -15.43 0.93 18.40
C TRP A 274 -16.95 1.12 18.39
N GLY A 275 -17.60 0.89 19.50
CA GLY A 275 -19.06 0.90 19.64
C GLY A 275 -19.53 1.73 20.86
N SER A 276 -18.87 2.82 21.21
CA SER A 276 -19.29 3.72 22.29
C SER A 276 -20.02 4.91 21.70
N TYR A 277 -21.30 5.08 22.05
CA TYR A 277 -22.20 6.10 21.50
C TYR A 277 -22.99 6.80 22.62
N ASP A 278 -22.28 7.49 23.51
CA ASP A 278 -22.85 8.19 24.68
C ASP A 278 -23.40 9.59 24.34
N GLY A 279 -23.21 10.05 23.09
CA GLY A 279 -23.56 11.39 22.64
C GLY A 279 -22.50 12.45 22.96
N ILE A 280 -21.28 12.04 23.30
CA ILE A 280 -20.18 12.94 23.68
C ILE A 280 -19.14 13.07 22.55
N SER A 281 -18.29 14.09 22.66
CA SER A 281 -17.30 14.40 21.60
C SER A 281 -16.23 13.33 21.37
N THR A 282 -16.03 12.47 22.36
CA THR A 282 -15.02 11.40 22.31
C THR A 282 -15.54 10.10 21.72
N ASP A 283 -16.84 9.98 21.45
CA ASP A 283 -17.48 8.76 20.99
C ASP A 283 -16.86 8.15 19.74
N ALA A 284 -17.05 6.86 19.57
CA ALA A 284 -16.87 6.15 18.33
C ALA A 284 -17.83 6.68 17.24
N TRP A 285 -17.59 6.31 16.00
CA TRP A 285 -18.45 6.66 14.88
C TRP A 285 -18.42 5.56 13.82
N ALA A 286 -19.54 5.34 13.17
CA ALA A 286 -19.66 4.44 12.05
C ALA A 286 -20.60 5.00 10.98
N ALA A 287 -20.37 4.67 9.73
CA ALA A 287 -21.24 5.02 8.62
C ALA A 287 -21.25 3.94 7.55
N THR A 288 -22.46 3.60 7.09
CA THR A 288 -22.66 2.71 5.94
C THR A 288 -22.44 3.48 4.65
N VAL A 289 -21.76 2.87 3.68
CA VAL A 289 -21.53 3.44 2.35
C VAL A 289 -22.31 2.67 1.28
N GLY A 290 -23.02 3.42 0.43
CA GLY A 290 -23.87 2.85 -0.63
C GLY A 290 -23.15 2.59 -1.96
N SER A 291 -21.84 2.88 -2.06
CA SER A 291 -21.08 2.69 -3.30
C SER A 291 -20.74 1.22 -3.53
N ASP A 292 -20.70 0.80 -4.80
CA ASP A 292 -20.32 -0.54 -5.19
C ASP A 292 -18.82 -0.79 -5.05
N GLY A 293 -18.44 -2.07 -5.01
CA GLY A 293 -17.07 -2.56 -4.95
C GLY A 293 -16.49 -2.58 -3.53
N ASP A 294 -15.38 -3.31 -3.40
CA ASP A 294 -14.65 -3.46 -2.14
C ASP A 294 -13.81 -2.23 -1.84
N PHE A 295 -13.51 -1.98 -0.57
CA PHE A 295 -12.45 -1.05 -0.20
C PHE A 295 -11.09 -1.60 -0.66
N THR A 296 -10.23 -0.71 -1.14
CA THR A 296 -8.94 -1.07 -1.72
C THR A 296 -7.75 -0.41 -1.01
N GLY A 297 -8.02 0.55 -0.13
CA GLY A 297 -6.99 1.19 0.67
C GLY A 297 -7.54 2.31 1.54
N VAL A 298 -6.75 2.72 2.54
CA VAL A 298 -7.04 3.85 3.42
C VAL A 298 -5.78 4.67 3.66
N CYS A 299 -5.91 5.98 3.69
CA CYS A 299 -4.83 6.87 4.13
C CYS A 299 -5.38 8.17 4.71
N VAL A 300 -4.50 8.91 5.38
CA VAL A 300 -4.78 10.27 5.86
C VAL A 300 -4.19 11.27 4.88
N TYR A 301 -5.02 12.18 4.35
CA TYR A 301 -4.54 13.20 3.42
C TYR A 301 -5.42 14.46 3.49
N GLY A 302 -4.80 15.63 3.43
CA GLY A 302 -5.52 16.92 3.42
C GLY A 302 -6.38 17.18 4.66
N GLY A 303 -6.01 16.60 5.82
CA GLY A 303 -6.75 16.73 7.08
C GLY A 303 -7.99 15.84 7.17
N GLY A 304 -8.21 14.95 6.21
CA GLY A 304 -9.28 13.94 6.23
C GLY A 304 -8.74 12.52 6.14
N VAL A 305 -9.61 11.56 6.41
CA VAL A 305 -9.35 10.12 6.19
C VAL A 305 -10.01 9.69 4.90
N LEU A 306 -9.22 9.16 3.97
CA LEU A 306 -9.63 8.76 2.63
C LEU A 306 -9.75 7.24 2.56
N PHE A 307 -10.92 6.74 2.23
CA PHE A 307 -11.21 5.32 2.03
C PHE A 307 -11.44 5.07 0.55
N PHE A 308 -10.49 4.42 -0.09
CA PHE A 308 -10.49 4.17 -1.52
C PHE A 308 -11.25 2.90 -1.89
N LYS A 309 -11.93 2.97 -3.03
CA LYS A 309 -12.34 1.87 -3.88
C LYS A 309 -11.76 2.12 -5.28
N GLU A 310 -11.91 1.22 -6.24
CA GLU A 310 -11.30 1.40 -7.57
C GLU A 310 -11.85 2.59 -8.36
N ASN A 311 -13.12 3.01 -8.12
CA ASN A 311 -13.78 4.06 -8.91
C ASN A 311 -14.36 5.19 -8.06
N VAL A 312 -14.10 5.18 -6.75
CA VAL A 312 -14.63 6.17 -5.81
C VAL A 312 -13.72 6.28 -4.60
N VAL A 313 -13.69 7.45 -4.00
CA VAL A 313 -13.10 7.67 -2.67
C VAL A 313 -14.16 8.25 -1.74
N HIS A 314 -14.23 7.70 -0.53
CA HIS A 314 -14.99 8.25 0.58
C HIS A 314 -14.04 9.03 1.47
N ILE A 315 -14.38 10.27 1.78
CA ILE A 315 -13.52 11.16 2.57
C ILE A 315 -14.30 11.57 3.80
N VAL A 316 -13.72 11.35 4.96
CA VAL A 316 -14.28 11.78 6.23
C VAL A 316 -13.48 12.96 6.75
N TYR A 317 -14.15 14.06 6.98
CA TYR A 317 -13.61 15.26 7.62
C TYR A 317 -14.28 15.48 8.96
N GLY A 318 -13.60 16.18 9.85
CA GLY A 318 -14.11 16.54 11.16
C GLY A 318 -13.15 16.18 12.29
N THR A 319 -13.49 16.59 13.50
CA THR A 319 -12.66 16.39 14.70
C THR A 319 -13.39 15.67 15.83
N ARG A 320 -14.72 15.57 15.74
CA ARG A 320 -15.58 14.97 16.76
C ARG A 320 -16.66 14.11 16.12
N ALA A 321 -17.16 13.11 16.80
CA ALA A 321 -18.24 12.25 16.31
C ALA A 321 -19.45 13.04 15.80
N SER A 322 -19.81 14.13 16.45
CA SER A 322 -20.95 14.98 16.09
C SER A 322 -20.74 15.86 14.86
N ASN A 323 -19.50 16.06 14.40
CA ASN A 323 -19.20 16.88 13.20
C ASN A 323 -18.45 16.12 12.11
N PHE A 324 -18.34 14.81 12.21
CA PHE A 324 -17.81 14.02 11.09
C PHE A 324 -18.75 14.10 9.88
N THR A 325 -18.18 14.47 8.75
CA THR A 325 -18.90 14.55 7.47
C THR A 325 -18.28 13.57 6.50
N LEU A 326 -19.13 12.75 5.89
CA LEU A 326 -18.74 11.79 4.86
C LEU A 326 -19.04 12.37 3.48
N SER A 327 -18.00 12.56 2.68
CA SER A 327 -18.10 12.99 1.29
C SER A 327 -17.68 11.84 0.37
N THR A 328 -18.35 11.72 -0.77
CA THR A 328 -18.05 10.69 -1.78
C THR A 328 -17.70 11.35 -3.09
N VAL A 329 -16.49 11.07 -3.59
CA VAL A 329 -15.95 11.63 -4.84
C VAL A 329 -15.73 10.50 -5.84
N LYS A 330 -16.29 10.63 -7.04
CA LYS A 330 -16.02 9.73 -8.16
C LYS A 330 -14.68 10.08 -8.79
N LEU A 331 -13.73 9.17 -8.72
CA LEU A 331 -12.41 9.30 -9.34
C LEU A 331 -11.82 7.91 -9.56
N ARG A 332 -10.79 7.84 -10.37
CA ARG A 332 -9.97 6.64 -10.48
C ARG A 332 -9.21 6.44 -9.16
N GLY A 333 -9.54 5.40 -8.43
CA GLY A 333 -8.97 5.10 -7.12
C GLY A 333 -7.94 3.98 -7.16
N VAL A 334 -7.65 3.41 -6.00
CA VAL A 334 -6.62 2.41 -5.81
C VAL A 334 -7.06 1.06 -6.37
N GLN A 335 -6.19 0.40 -7.13
CA GLN A 335 -6.38 -0.96 -7.64
C GLN A 335 -6.53 -1.96 -6.49
N LYS A 336 -7.45 -2.91 -6.62
CA LYS A 336 -7.59 -4.02 -5.67
C LYS A 336 -6.28 -4.79 -5.54
N GLY A 337 -5.81 -5.00 -4.31
CA GLY A 337 -4.50 -5.60 -4.02
C GLY A 337 -3.33 -4.60 -3.99
N SER A 338 -3.56 -3.33 -4.31
CA SER A 338 -2.52 -2.29 -4.29
C SER A 338 -2.71 -1.28 -3.14
N GLY A 339 -3.40 -1.65 -2.05
CA GLY A 339 -3.60 -0.77 -0.89
C GLY A 339 -2.30 -0.22 -0.27
N GLY A 340 -1.22 -1.00 -0.33
CA GLY A 340 0.12 -0.57 0.09
C GLY A 340 0.82 0.40 -0.88
N SER A 341 0.14 0.87 -1.93
CA SER A 341 0.68 1.87 -2.86
C SER A 341 0.41 3.31 -2.45
N LEU A 342 -0.43 3.53 -1.44
CA LEU A 342 -0.75 4.88 -0.97
C LEU A 342 0.46 5.51 -0.28
N CYS A 343 1.06 6.53 -0.88
CA CYS A 343 2.19 7.26 -0.31
C CYS A 343 2.10 8.76 -0.61
N ILE A 344 2.56 9.57 0.34
CA ILE A 344 2.47 11.03 0.27
C ILE A 344 3.86 11.61 0.19
N SER A 345 4.06 12.55 -0.72
CA SER A 345 5.28 13.35 -0.79
C SER A 345 5.00 14.70 -1.43
N ASP A 346 5.62 15.74 -0.88
CA ASP A 346 5.51 17.13 -1.35
C ASP A 346 4.05 17.61 -1.52
N GLY A 347 3.18 17.18 -0.59
CA GLY A 347 1.77 17.56 -0.60
C GLY A 347 0.90 16.84 -1.65
N LEU A 348 1.44 15.88 -2.38
CA LEU A 348 0.69 15.03 -3.31
C LEU A 348 0.58 13.61 -2.76
N LEU A 349 -0.59 13.02 -2.94
CA LEU A 349 -0.84 11.60 -2.69
C LEU A 349 -0.63 10.83 -3.99
N TYR A 350 0.25 9.84 -3.98
CA TYR A 350 0.50 8.93 -5.09
C TYR A 350 -0.09 7.56 -4.79
N TYR A 351 -0.58 6.90 -5.82
CA TYR A 351 -1.13 5.54 -5.71
C TYR A 351 -1.19 4.81 -7.05
N LYS A 352 -1.31 3.49 -6.98
CA LYS A 352 -1.48 2.61 -8.14
C LYS A 352 -2.97 2.41 -8.40
N ALA A 353 -3.43 2.87 -9.57
CA ALA A 353 -4.75 2.60 -10.11
C ALA A 353 -4.68 1.42 -11.11
N PRO A 354 -5.80 0.83 -11.57
CA PRO A 354 -5.77 -0.32 -12.48
C PRO A 354 -4.90 -0.16 -13.72
N GLU A 355 -4.88 1.02 -14.33
CA GLU A 355 -4.15 1.30 -15.56
C GLU A 355 -2.77 1.95 -15.39
N GLY A 356 -2.39 2.34 -14.18
CA GLY A 356 -1.10 3.02 -14.00
C GLY A 356 -0.97 3.76 -12.67
N ILE A 357 -0.03 4.71 -12.62
CA ILE A 357 0.30 5.48 -11.43
C ILE A 357 -0.41 6.84 -11.51
N PHE A 358 -1.11 7.18 -10.43
CA PHE A 358 -1.85 8.42 -10.31
C PHE A 358 -1.32 9.28 -9.17
N SER A 359 -1.47 10.59 -9.31
CA SER A 359 -1.29 11.56 -8.24
C SER A 359 -2.60 12.27 -7.96
N PHE A 360 -2.86 12.57 -6.69
CA PHE A 360 -4.05 13.27 -6.22
C PHE A 360 -3.67 14.46 -5.36
N ASN A 361 -4.26 15.61 -5.64
CA ASN A 361 -3.96 16.89 -4.97
C ASN A 361 -5.09 17.35 -4.01
N GLY A 362 -6.04 16.47 -3.69
CA GLY A 362 -7.22 16.80 -2.88
C GLY A 362 -8.50 17.07 -3.70
N SER A 363 -8.39 17.41 -4.99
CA SER A 363 -9.52 17.68 -5.86
C SER A 363 -9.54 16.84 -7.13
N ALA A 364 -8.39 16.63 -7.75
CA ALA A 364 -8.28 15.90 -9.01
C ALA A 364 -7.21 14.81 -8.95
N SER A 365 -7.51 13.71 -9.61
CA SER A 365 -6.62 12.57 -9.80
C SER A 365 -6.07 12.64 -11.23
N VAL A 366 -4.75 12.61 -11.37
CA VAL A 366 -4.05 12.73 -12.67
C VAL A 366 -3.06 11.58 -12.83
N ARG A 367 -3.14 10.90 -13.97
CA ARG A 367 -2.15 9.89 -14.37
C ARG A 367 -0.84 10.58 -14.73
N PHE A 368 0.30 10.14 -14.18
CA PHE A 368 1.58 10.78 -14.43
C PHE A 368 2.67 9.85 -15.01
N ASP A 369 2.35 8.59 -15.22
CA ASP A 369 3.23 7.58 -15.82
C ASP A 369 3.07 7.44 -17.36
N ALA A 370 2.43 8.39 -18.02
CA ALA A 370 2.15 8.31 -19.47
C ALA A 370 3.38 8.07 -20.34
N LYS A 371 4.56 8.53 -19.92
CA LYS A 371 5.84 8.27 -20.62
C LYS A 371 6.28 6.81 -20.59
N LEU A 372 5.76 6.01 -19.67
CA LEU A 372 6.04 4.57 -19.63
C LEU A 372 5.30 3.77 -20.72
N GLY A 373 4.35 4.42 -21.42
CA GLY A 373 3.63 3.86 -22.58
C GLY A 373 2.46 3.00 -22.15
N ASP A 374 2.62 1.68 -22.18
CA ASP A 374 1.56 0.72 -21.91
C ASP A 374 1.00 0.83 -20.49
N ASP A 375 -0.22 0.37 -20.28
CA ASP A 375 -0.81 0.32 -18.97
C ASP A 375 -0.07 -0.67 -18.07
N ILE A 376 0.28 -0.20 -16.88
CA ILE A 376 0.85 -1.05 -15.84
C ILE A 376 -0.33 -1.66 -15.08
N THR A 377 -0.64 -2.92 -15.36
CA THR A 377 -1.83 -3.61 -14.81
C THR A 377 -1.55 -4.41 -13.55
N ASP A 378 -0.29 -4.76 -13.29
CA ASP A 378 0.10 -5.51 -12.10
C ASP A 378 -0.17 -4.76 -10.81
N THR A 379 -0.50 -5.50 -9.75
CA THR A 379 -0.59 -4.92 -8.41
C THR A 379 0.77 -4.41 -7.95
N ALA A 380 0.78 -3.40 -7.11
CA ALA A 380 2.01 -2.78 -6.65
C ALA A 380 1.91 -2.23 -5.23
N VAL A 381 3.08 -2.08 -4.60
CA VAL A 381 3.27 -1.26 -3.41
C VAL A 381 4.16 -0.08 -3.76
N MET A 382 3.98 1.05 -3.06
CA MET A 382 4.72 2.27 -3.37
C MET A 382 5.26 2.93 -2.11
N THR A 383 6.31 3.70 -2.29
CA THR A 383 6.84 4.61 -1.29
C THR A 383 7.40 5.85 -1.96
N ALA A 384 7.51 6.95 -1.22
CA ALA A 384 8.02 8.19 -1.77
C ALA A 384 8.75 9.02 -0.70
N ASN A 385 9.72 9.81 -1.15
CA ASN A 385 10.34 10.86 -0.35
C ASN A 385 10.46 12.16 -1.16
N GLY A 386 11.11 13.18 -0.64
CA GLY A 386 11.27 14.47 -1.34
C GLY A 386 11.95 14.39 -2.73
N ARG A 387 12.62 13.29 -3.04
CA ARG A 387 13.32 13.11 -4.32
C ARG A 387 12.68 12.08 -5.24
N TYR A 388 12.24 10.96 -4.70
CA TYR A 388 11.77 9.82 -5.50
C TYR A 388 10.33 9.44 -5.18
N VAL A 389 9.63 8.96 -6.20
CA VAL A 389 8.47 8.08 -6.07
C VAL A 389 8.87 6.72 -6.60
N VAL A 390 8.73 5.69 -5.79
CA VAL A 390 9.15 4.32 -6.13
C VAL A 390 7.95 3.39 -6.05
N MET A 391 7.71 2.66 -7.13
CA MET A 391 6.67 1.64 -7.23
C MET A 391 7.33 0.27 -7.45
N CYS A 392 7.03 -0.67 -6.59
CA CYS A 392 7.42 -2.06 -6.72
C CYS A 392 6.21 -2.87 -7.22
N ALA A 393 6.24 -3.27 -8.47
CA ALA A 393 5.17 -4.04 -9.09
C ALA A 393 5.34 -5.54 -8.89
N ALA A 394 4.25 -6.29 -8.95
CA ALA A 394 4.23 -7.74 -8.73
C ALA A 394 5.01 -8.51 -9.81
N ASP A 395 5.20 -7.96 -11.00
CA ASP A 395 6.05 -8.49 -12.08
C ASP A 395 7.56 -8.43 -11.78
N LYS A 396 7.95 -8.01 -10.57
CA LYS A 396 9.33 -7.79 -10.10
C LYS A 396 10.00 -6.53 -10.65
N THR A 397 9.30 -5.69 -11.39
CA THR A 397 9.82 -4.41 -11.88
C THR A 397 9.64 -3.34 -10.80
N VAL A 398 10.71 -2.64 -10.51
CA VAL A 398 10.69 -1.46 -9.63
C VAL A 398 10.85 -0.22 -10.49
N TYR A 399 9.85 0.62 -10.49
CA TYR A 399 9.82 1.89 -11.23
C TYR A 399 10.24 3.02 -10.30
N TYR A 400 11.22 3.80 -10.74
CA TYR A 400 11.72 4.98 -10.03
C TYR A 400 11.38 6.23 -10.83
N TYR A 401 10.76 7.19 -10.19
CA TYR A 401 10.58 8.53 -10.72
C TYR A 401 11.46 9.50 -9.94
N ASP A 402 12.52 10.03 -10.56
CA ASP A 402 13.32 11.10 -9.98
C ASP A 402 12.64 12.45 -10.27
N LYS A 403 12.05 13.04 -9.24
CA LYS A 403 11.28 14.29 -9.32
C LYS A 403 12.11 15.48 -9.80
N ARG A 404 13.42 15.51 -9.52
CA ARG A 404 14.32 16.61 -9.91
C ARG A 404 14.45 16.73 -11.42
N TYR A 405 14.39 15.61 -12.11
CA TYR A 405 14.61 15.54 -13.55
C TYR A 405 13.37 15.12 -14.32
N SER A 406 12.25 14.85 -13.60
CA SER A 406 11.00 14.33 -14.17
C SER A 406 11.26 13.10 -15.05
N ALA A 407 12.10 12.19 -14.57
CA ALA A 407 12.64 11.09 -15.34
C ALA A 407 12.39 9.75 -14.67
N TRP A 408 12.00 8.77 -15.50
CA TRP A 408 11.76 7.40 -15.09
C TRP A 408 12.95 6.50 -15.41
N TYR A 409 13.25 5.55 -14.51
CA TYR A 409 14.12 4.40 -14.75
C TYR A 409 13.61 3.19 -13.96
N THR A 410 14.12 2.01 -14.28
CA THR A 410 13.67 0.77 -13.65
C THR A 410 14.80 -0.05 -13.04
N ARG A 411 14.44 -0.92 -12.10
CA ARG A 411 15.28 -2.00 -11.56
C ARG A 411 14.42 -3.26 -11.38
N ARG A 412 15.01 -4.38 -10.99
CA ARG A 412 14.29 -5.59 -10.62
C ARG A 412 14.51 -5.95 -9.16
N LEU A 413 13.42 -6.26 -8.47
CA LEU A 413 13.44 -6.73 -7.10
C LEU A 413 12.28 -7.71 -6.89
N SER A 414 12.61 -8.93 -6.48
CA SER A 414 11.62 -10.00 -6.31
C SER A 414 10.93 -9.91 -4.95
N ASP A 415 9.70 -10.46 -4.91
CA ASP A 415 9.02 -10.84 -3.69
C ASP A 415 8.79 -9.68 -2.70
N VAL A 416 8.55 -8.47 -3.24
CA VAL A 416 8.24 -7.28 -2.44
C VAL A 416 6.82 -7.40 -1.89
N ILE A 417 6.68 -7.28 -0.57
CA ILE A 417 5.40 -7.31 0.13
C ILE A 417 4.95 -5.93 0.60
N SER A 418 5.90 -5.01 0.85
CA SER A 418 5.59 -3.62 1.20
C SER A 418 6.76 -2.70 0.92
N ALA A 419 6.49 -1.40 0.85
CA ALA A 419 7.49 -0.36 0.66
C ALA A 419 7.23 0.79 1.65
N HIS A 420 8.30 1.31 2.25
CA HIS A 420 8.22 2.28 3.34
C HIS A 420 9.27 3.37 3.20
N GLU A 421 8.92 4.56 3.68
CA GLU A 421 9.88 5.63 3.97
C GLU A 421 10.21 5.57 5.47
N ILE A 422 11.50 5.53 5.79
CA ILE A 422 12.01 5.52 7.16
C ILE A 422 13.14 6.57 7.25
N ASN A 423 12.92 7.63 7.99
CA ASN A 423 13.89 8.72 8.20
C ASN A 423 14.47 9.30 6.90
N GLY A 424 13.61 9.54 5.90
CA GLY A 424 13.98 10.10 4.59
C GLY A 424 14.51 9.08 3.58
N ARG A 425 14.72 7.82 3.99
CA ARG A 425 15.21 6.73 3.14
C ARG A 425 14.08 5.80 2.71
N LEU A 426 14.23 5.21 1.54
CA LEU A 426 13.22 4.33 0.95
C LEU A 426 13.65 2.87 1.07
N TYR A 427 12.77 2.05 1.61
CA TYR A 427 12.97 0.64 1.83
C TYR A 427 11.84 -0.20 1.25
N ALA A 428 12.17 -1.43 0.88
CA ALA A 428 11.19 -2.47 0.61
C ALA A 428 11.39 -3.63 1.59
N VAL A 429 10.30 -4.22 2.02
CA VAL A 429 10.30 -5.50 2.72
C VAL A 429 10.03 -6.58 1.70
N THR A 430 10.94 -7.55 1.60
CA THR A 430 10.80 -8.71 0.72
C THR A 430 10.64 -9.99 1.53
N ARG A 431 9.92 -10.97 0.97
CA ARG A 431 9.75 -12.30 1.60
C ARG A 431 10.04 -13.37 0.55
N ASP A 432 11.10 -14.13 0.74
CA ASP A 432 11.44 -15.20 -0.18
C ASP A 432 10.53 -16.44 -0.04
N SER A 433 10.70 -17.42 -0.92
CA SER A 433 9.93 -18.68 -0.92
C SER A 433 10.04 -19.47 0.39
N ASN A 434 11.09 -19.28 1.15
CA ASN A 434 11.32 -19.88 2.47
C ASN A 434 10.74 -19.04 3.62
N LYS A 435 9.92 -18.03 3.31
CA LYS A 435 9.34 -17.05 4.25
C LYS A 435 10.38 -16.22 5.03
N LYS A 436 11.63 -16.17 4.57
CA LYS A 436 12.65 -15.27 5.13
C LYS A 436 12.41 -13.86 4.65
N MET A 437 12.40 -12.95 5.59
CA MET A 437 12.16 -11.52 5.30
C MET A 437 13.48 -10.75 5.28
N ARG A 438 13.55 -9.77 4.38
CA ARG A 438 14.66 -8.85 4.24
C ARG A 438 14.15 -7.42 4.12
N LEU A 439 14.85 -6.50 4.74
CA LEU A 439 14.70 -5.07 4.51
C LEU A 439 15.73 -4.66 3.46
N VAL A 440 15.26 -4.23 2.30
CA VAL A 440 16.08 -3.85 1.15
C VAL A 440 16.08 -2.34 1.01
N THR A 441 17.27 -1.74 0.89
CA THR A 441 17.41 -0.30 0.60
C THR A 441 17.12 -0.06 -0.89
N LEU A 442 16.08 0.72 -1.19
CA LEU A 442 15.68 0.99 -2.58
C LEU A 442 16.59 2.00 -3.28
N VAL A 443 17.13 2.96 -2.52
CA VAL A 443 17.98 4.04 -3.05
C VAL A 443 19.21 4.23 -2.16
N GLY A 444 20.40 4.13 -2.74
CA GLY A 444 21.67 4.19 -2.00
C GLY A 444 21.98 2.88 -1.28
N ASN A 445 22.97 2.92 -0.41
CA ASN A 445 23.39 1.79 0.43
C ASN A 445 23.41 2.23 1.89
N ASP A 446 23.10 1.33 2.79
CA ASP A 446 23.15 1.56 4.24
C ASP A 446 24.36 0.85 4.84
N SER A 447 24.99 1.50 5.81
CA SER A 447 26.10 0.90 6.56
C SER A 447 25.60 -0.32 7.37
N GLY A 448 26.34 -1.43 7.28
CA GLY A 448 25.99 -2.67 7.97
C GLY A 448 24.95 -3.55 7.26
N TYR A 449 24.56 -3.18 6.04
CA TYR A 449 23.75 -4.04 5.16
C TYR A 449 24.69 -4.87 4.27
N THR A 450 24.21 -6.04 3.88
CA THR A 450 24.90 -6.89 2.90
C THR A 450 24.49 -6.48 1.50
N ASP A 451 25.43 -6.28 0.60
CA ASP A 451 25.14 -6.01 -0.80
C ASP A 451 24.75 -7.29 -1.55
N SER A 452 23.87 -7.14 -2.54
CA SER A 452 23.62 -8.19 -3.52
C SER A 452 24.86 -8.39 -4.39
N ASP A 453 25.03 -9.58 -4.94
CA ASP A 453 26.28 -9.90 -5.66
C ASP A 453 26.49 -9.03 -6.90
N ARG A 454 25.44 -8.81 -7.69
CA ARG A 454 25.53 -8.11 -8.99
C ARG A 454 24.31 -7.27 -9.28
N SER A 455 24.47 -6.26 -10.14
CA SER A 455 23.41 -5.44 -10.72
C SER A 455 23.59 -5.36 -12.22
N GLU A 456 22.60 -5.84 -12.95
CA GLU A 456 22.53 -5.67 -14.42
C GLU A 456 22.05 -4.27 -14.76
N PHE A 457 22.46 -3.78 -15.96
CA PHE A 457 21.96 -2.55 -16.51
C PHE A 457 21.70 -2.66 -18.01
N SER A 458 20.75 -1.88 -18.51
CA SER A 458 20.41 -1.80 -19.94
C SER A 458 19.78 -0.45 -20.24
N ALA A 459 20.22 0.17 -21.31
CA ALA A 459 19.63 1.36 -21.90
C ALA A 459 19.36 1.10 -23.39
N VAL A 460 18.07 1.09 -23.78
CA VAL A 460 17.66 0.84 -25.17
C VAL A 460 16.98 2.09 -25.71
N SER A 461 17.54 2.67 -26.78
CA SER A 461 16.97 3.84 -27.43
C SER A 461 15.65 3.54 -28.15
N GLY A 462 14.88 4.56 -28.43
CA GLY A 462 13.81 4.51 -29.44
C GLY A 462 14.37 4.26 -30.84
N GLU A 463 13.46 4.15 -31.79
CA GLU A 463 13.83 4.08 -33.20
C GLU A 463 14.30 5.46 -33.67
N LEU A 464 15.59 5.56 -33.98
CA LEU A 464 16.22 6.74 -34.52
C LEU A 464 16.17 6.70 -36.06
N GLY A 465 16.00 7.87 -36.67
CA GLY A 465 15.84 7.97 -38.14
C GLY A 465 14.42 8.28 -38.54
N ARG A 466 14.24 8.66 -39.80
CA ARG A 466 12.93 8.97 -40.39
C ARG A 466 12.54 7.87 -41.39
N GLY A 467 11.37 7.27 -41.23
CA GLY A 467 10.92 6.09 -41.95
C GLY A 467 10.91 6.17 -43.49
N SER A 468 10.98 7.37 -44.08
CA SER A 468 11.01 7.58 -45.54
C SER A 468 12.43 7.75 -46.13
N ILE A 469 13.44 7.95 -45.29
CA ILE A 469 14.79 8.30 -45.75
C ILE A 469 15.78 7.23 -45.30
N PHE A 470 16.49 6.62 -46.26
CA PHE A 470 17.62 5.76 -45.94
C PHE A 470 18.82 6.60 -45.48
N ARG A 471 19.49 6.11 -44.45
CA ARG A 471 20.76 6.65 -43.93
C ARG A 471 21.84 5.56 -43.99
N ILE A 472 23.07 5.98 -44.08
CA ILE A 472 24.24 5.12 -43.92
C ILE A 472 24.84 5.45 -42.55
N TYR A 473 24.63 4.58 -41.57
CA TYR A 473 25.22 4.72 -40.26
C TYR A 473 26.67 4.24 -40.29
N LYS A 474 27.60 5.05 -39.74
CA LYS A 474 29.04 4.83 -39.85
C LYS A 474 29.72 4.49 -38.54
N LYS A 475 29.41 5.26 -37.49
CA LYS A 475 30.09 5.13 -36.21
C LYS A 475 29.11 5.40 -35.06
N LEU A 476 29.23 4.58 -34.04
CA LEU A 476 28.70 4.87 -32.71
C LEU A 476 29.87 5.30 -31.81
N ARG A 477 29.79 6.48 -31.22
CA ARG A 477 30.75 6.96 -30.24
C ARG A 477 30.08 7.12 -28.90
N MET A 478 30.75 6.71 -27.83
CA MET A 478 30.27 6.86 -26.45
C MET A 478 31.38 7.50 -25.63
N SER A 479 31.05 8.57 -24.91
CA SER A 479 31.94 9.14 -23.91
C SER A 479 31.54 8.57 -22.56
N LEU A 480 32.43 7.84 -21.92
CA LEU A 480 32.14 7.13 -20.67
C LEU A 480 33.32 7.21 -19.69
N TYR A 481 32.99 7.13 -18.41
CA TYR A 481 33.95 6.93 -17.33
C TYR A 481 33.63 5.59 -16.67
N HIS A 482 34.65 4.82 -16.35
CA HIS A 482 34.47 3.55 -15.65
C HIS A 482 35.48 3.39 -14.51
N LYS A 483 35.01 2.73 -13.45
CA LYS A 483 35.80 2.42 -12.27
C LYS A 483 35.43 1.05 -11.73
N LYS A 484 36.43 0.22 -11.45
CA LYS A 484 36.31 -1.05 -10.73
C LYS A 484 37.56 -1.30 -9.89
N GLN A 485 37.44 -2.14 -8.88
CA GLN A 485 38.55 -2.72 -8.12
C GLN A 485 38.83 -4.14 -8.61
N ASP A 486 39.94 -4.73 -8.19
CA ASP A 486 40.40 -6.04 -8.70
C ASP A 486 39.39 -7.18 -8.47
N ASN A 487 38.60 -7.11 -7.40
CA ASN A 487 37.60 -8.12 -7.04
C ASN A 487 36.19 -7.84 -7.60
N GLU A 488 36.05 -6.77 -8.37
CA GLU A 488 34.75 -6.31 -8.85
C GLU A 488 34.58 -6.62 -10.33
N THR A 489 33.31 -6.81 -10.72
CA THR A 489 32.93 -6.98 -12.12
C THR A 489 32.41 -5.66 -12.69
N LEU A 490 32.88 -5.34 -13.86
CA LEU A 490 32.29 -4.29 -14.71
C LEU A 490 32.35 -4.78 -16.15
N GLU A 491 31.18 -5.11 -16.69
CA GLU A 491 31.01 -5.45 -18.09
C GLU A 491 30.11 -4.40 -18.74
N LEU A 492 30.51 -3.92 -19.93
CA LEU A 492 29.73 -3.00 -20.70
C LEU A 492 29.87 -3.35 -22.18
N SER A 493 28.75 -3.54 -22.83
CA SER A 493 28.68 -3.81 -24.27
C SER A 493 27.66 -2.89 -24.95
N ALA A 494 27.94 -2.52 -26.19
CA ALA A 494 26.98 -1.81 -27.02
C ALA A 494 26.56 -2.64 -28.25
N TYR A 495 25.29 -2.53 -28.57
CA TYR A 495 24.65 -3.25 -29.68
C TYR A 495 23.86 -2.26 -30.52
N ILE A 496 23.67 -2.61 -31.79
CA ILE A 496 22.79 -1.91 -32.71
C ILE A 496 21.80 -2.89 -33.33
N SER A 497 20.62 -2.41 -33.65
CA SER A 497 19.62 -3.11 -34.46
C SER A 497 19.13 -2.17 -35.55
N THR A 498 19.04 -2.60 -36.77
CA THR A 498 18.58 -1.80 -37.91
C THR A 498 17.31 -2.37 -38.50
N ASP A 499 16.34 -1.50 -38.82
CA ASP A 499 15.04 -1.83 -39.41
C ASP A 499 14.30 -2.98 -38.68
N GLY A 500 14.45 -3.08 -37.35
CA GLY A 500 13.83 -4.12 -36.51
C GLY A 500 14.52 -5.49 -36.58
N GLY A 501 15.72 -5.58 -37.18
CA GLY A 501 16.50 -6.81 -37.25
C GLY A 501 17.19 -7.17 -35.94
N GLU A 502 18.00 -8.22 -35.96
CA GLU A 502 18.72 -8.73 -34.80
C GLU A 502 19.73 -7.72 -34.21
N TRP A 503 19.99 -7.86 -32.93
CA TRP A 503 20.99 -7.09 -32.24
C TRP A 503 22.41 -7.55 -32.60
N ARG A 504 23.25 -6.63 -33.05
CA ARG A 504 24.67 -6.87 -33.35
C ARG A 504 25.55 -6.14 -32.37
N LYS A 505 26.45 -6.87 -31.70
CA LYS A 505 27.46 -6.28 -30.82
C LYS A 505 28.43 -5.45 -31.66
N VAL A 506 28.65 -4.21 -31.27
CA VAL A 506 29.57 -3.28 -31.92
C VAL A 506 30.68 -2.78 -31.03
N TYR A 507 30.52 -2.93 -29.72
CA TYR A 507 31.53 -2.53 -28.73
C TYR A 507 31.46 -3.44 -27.49
N GLU A 508 32.61 -3.65 -26.89
CA GLU A 508 32.79 -4.31 -25.59
C GLU A 508 33.92 -3.63 -24.84
N LEU A 509 33.65 -3.28 -23.57
CA LEU A 509 34.68 -2.71 -22.70
C LEU A 509 35.73 -3.77 -22.39
N CYS A 510 37.00 -3.49 -22.69
CA CYS A 510 38.09 -4.40 -22.41
C CYS A 510 38.33 -4.48 -20.88
N SER A 511 38.28 -5.68 -20.33
CA SER A 511 38.47 -5.93 -18.91
C SER A 511 39.87 -5.55 -18.37
N GLU A 512 40.88 -5.44 -19.25
CA GLU A 512 42.25 -5.09 -18.91
C GLU A 512 42.51 -3.56 -18.87
N LYS A 513 41.55 -2.75 -19.33
CA LYS A 513 41.69 -1.30 -19.25
C LYS A 513 41.60 -0.80 -17.80
N GLY A 514 42.56 0.02 -17.43
CA GLY A 514 42.54 0.72 -16.14
C GLY A 514 41.34 1.66 -15.98
N ASN A 515 41.07 2.07 -14.75
CA ASN A 515 40.02 3.03 -14.43
C ASN A 515 40.25 4.39 -15.11
N GLY A 516 39.19 5.02 -15.63
CA GLY A 516 39.30 6.35 -16.22
C GLY A 516 38.22 6.70 -17.25
N GLU A 517 38.46 7.81 -17.92
CA GLU A 517 37.64 8.28 -19.04
C GLU A 517 38.02 7.58 -20.33
N GLU A 518 37.03 7.28 -21.13
CA GLU A 518 37.17 6.67 -22.44
C GLU A 518 36.21 7.27 -23.45
N ILE A 519 36.71 7.49 -24.67
CA ILE A 519 35.88 7.70 -25.84
C ILE A 519 35.87 6.39 -26.62
N ALA A 520 34.84 5.59 -26.39
CA ALA A 520 34.61 4.35 -27.13
C ALA A 520 34.15 4.69 -28.55
N VAL A 521 34.86 4.19 -29.54
CA VAL A 521 34.50 4.35 -30.96
C VAL A 521 34.20 2.99 -31.55
N ALA A 522 32.95 2.74 -31.83
CA ALA A 522 32.49 1.51 -32.47
C ALA A 522 32.23 1.79 -33.96
N PRO A 523 33.02 1.20 -34.90
CA PRO A 523 32.68 1.25 -36.32
C PRO A 523 31.40 0.46 -36.53
N VAL A 524 30.40 1.12 -37.05
CA VAL A 524 29.23 0.46 -37.60
C VAL A 524 29.57 0.11 -39.04
N ILE A 525 29.58 -1.18 -39.39
CA ILE A 525 29.74 -1.56 -40.79
C ILE A 525 28.67 -0.80 -41.58
N PRO A 526 29.03 -0.06 -42.65
CA PRO A 526 28.10 0.82 -43.33
C PRO A 526 26.81 0.08 -43.70
N LEU A 527 25.80 0.28 -42.88
CA LEU A 527 24.48 -0.31 -43.10
C LEU A 527 23.54 0.77 -43.58
N ARG A 528 22.97 0.56 -44.75
CA ARG A 528 21.91 1.41 -45.27
C ARG A 528 20.61 0.96 -44.64
N SER A 529 20.05 1.76 -43.75
CA SER A 529 18.77 1.45 -43.10
C SER A 529 17.93 2.71 -42.91
N ARG A 530 16.65 2.54 -42.67
CA ARG A 530 15.71 3.63 -42.39
C ARG A 530 15.72 4.00 -40.90
N LYS A 531 15.88 2.98 -40.07
CA LYS A 531 15.80 3.10 -38.60
C LYS A 531 16.94 2.34 -37.94
N ILE A 532 17.42 2.83 -36.84
CA ILE A 532 18.41 2.18 -35.99
C ILE A 532 18.01 2.31 -34.52
N LYS A 533 18.27 1.27 -33.75
CA LYS A 533 18.20 1.27 -32.28
C LYS A 533 19.57 1.00 -31.72
N ILE A 534 19.86 1.61 -30.57
CA ILE A 534 21.11 1.43 -29.81
C ILE A 534 20.73 0.77 -28.48
N LYS A 535 21.50 -0.23 -28.08
CA LYS A 535 21.42 -0.85 -26.76
C LYS A 535 22.78 -0.81 -26.10
N ILE A 536 22.85 -0.30 -24.88
CA ILE A 536 24.05 -0.30 -24.03
C ILE A 536 23.66 -1.12 -22.80
N CYS A 537 24.38 -2.20 -22.51
CA CYS A 537 24.04 -3.09 -21.40
C CYS A 537 25.28 -3.77 -20.82
N GLY A 538 25.11 -4.32 -19.63
CA GLY A 538 26.16 -5.02 -18.91
C GLY A 538 25.79 -5.31 -17.47
N GLU A 539 26.81 -5.57 -16.65
CA GLU A 539 26.65 -5.81 -15.22
C GLU A 539 27.75 -5.13 -14.40
N VAL A 540 27.44 -4.83 -13.15
CA VAL A 540 28.37 -4.29 -12.15
C VAL A 540 28.24 -5.06 -10.85
N SER A 541 29.35 -5.20 -10.12
CA SER A 541 29.36 -5.75 -8.76
C SER A 541 30.09 -4.81 -7.80
N GLY A 542 29.80 -4.93 -6.52
CA GLY A 542 30.44 -4.13 -5.47
C GLY A 542 30.27 -2.62 -5.68
N ASP A 543 31.40 -1.92 -5.66
CA ASP A 543 31.49 -0.46 -5.86
C ASP A 543 31.82 -0.07 -7.30
N ALA A 544 31.92 -1.03 -8.22
CA ALA A 544 32.16 -0.78 -9.64
C ALA A 544 31.00 0.00 -10.26
N TYR A 545 31.34 0.92 -11.17
CA TYR A 545 30.34 1.69 -11.91
C TYR A 545 30.84 2.18 -13.25
N ALA A 546 29.91 2.43 -14.15
CA ALA A 546 30.13 3.18 -15.37
C ALA A 546 29.25 4.43 -15.39
N THR A 547 29.76 5.51 -15.95
CA THR A 547 29.03 6.76 -16.19
C THR A 547 29.07 7.07 -17.67
N LEU A 548 27.92 7.23 -18.29
CA LEU A 548 27.76 7.55 -19.71
C LEU A 548 27.53 9.06 -19.84
N TYR A 549 28.52 9.78 -20.37
CA TYR A 549 28.46 11.22 -20.55
C TYR A 549 27.85 11.64 -21.88
N GLY A 550 27.97 10.81 -22.91
CA GLY A 550 27.44 11.14 -24.23
C GLY A 550 27.37 9.93 -25.15
N VAL A 551 26.40 9.98 -26.05
CA VAL A 551 26.23 9.04 -27.16
C VAL A 551 26.12 9.83 -28.45
N TYR A 552 26.89 9.44 -29.45
CA TYR A 552 26.95 10.11 -30.76
C TYR A 552 26.81 9.05 -31.85
N LEU A 553 25.90 9.29 -32.78
CA LEU A 553 25.66 8.42 -33.93
C LEU A 553 25.94 9.17 -35.22
N ASP A 554 27.03 8.82 -35.88
CA ASP A 554 27.42 9.42 -37.16
C ASP A 554 26.74 8.74 -38.32
N SER A 555 26.06 9.51 -39.14
CA SER A 555 25.34 9.00 -40.32
C SER A 555 25.50 9.92 -41.55
N GLU A 556 25.31 9.38 -42.70
CA GLU A 556 25.16 10.11 -43.97
C GLU A 556 23.75 9.92 -44.55
N LYS A 557 23.20 10.96 -45.15
CA LYS A 557 21.90 10.88 -45.82
C LYS A 557 22.08 10.04 -47.09
N GLY A 558 21.35 8.93 -47.20
CA GLY A 558 21.26 8.15 -48.40
C GLY A 558 20.30 8.77 -49.43
N SER A 559 20.22 8.19 -50.63
CA SER A 559 19.25 8.62 -51.63
C SER A 559 17.81 8.37 -51.21
N GLU A 560 16.92 9.32 -51.42
CA GLU A 560 15.48 9.09 -51.37
C GLU A 560 15.12 8.16 -52.52
N ILE A 561 14.33 7.10 -52.25
CA ILE A 561 13.65 6.38 -53.33
C ILE A 561 12.39 7.19 -53.61
N SER A 562 12.38 7.94 -54.71
CA SER A 562 11.13 8.39 -55.31
C SER A 562 10.45 7.16 -55.90
N GLY A 563 9.45 6.65 -55.16
CA GLY A 563 8.53 5.68 -55.69
C GLY A 563 7.42 6.35 -56.48
#